data_783e40a60de85fbdf0c05590ec915027
#
_entry.id   783e40a60de85fbdf0c05590ec915027
#
_cell.length_a   1.000
_cell.length_b   1.000
_cell.length_c   1.000
_cell.angle_alpha   90.00
_cell.angle_beta   90.00
_cell.angle_gamma   90.00
#
_symmetry.space_group_name_H-M   'P 1'
#
loop_
_entity.id
_entity.type
_entity.pdbx_description
1 polymer ?
#
loop_
_entity_poly.entity_id
_entity_poly.type
_entity_poly.pdbx_seq_one_letter_code
_entity_poly.pdbx_strand_id
1 'polypeptide(L)'
;VEVQAVSLPATTVKPGDARYIDMVRGTNPRWIGSPEVVRVVNTTEQVVTAVQDAVTAGKRIGVRSGGHCYEDFVYNGTQVVLDLSELDEIGYDSARNAISIGAGANLFQVYEALYRIWGVIIPGGSCGTVGAGGHISGGGYGLSSRQFGLTVDYLYGVEVVTVDAQGRARAVIATREANDPNRDLWWAHTGGGGGNFGVITRFLLKSKSATGTDPSAFLPKPPAEIFISSVAIDWKNVTEAVFTRLVDNFGKWHEQNSAPDSPYNGIFGLLKLNKRTVDPATKAVGGQLVLLTQADASRPNARQLLDSYLAAIFNGVDAPQTAMTRRSGEHKALPEFKEPQRLPWLNGTYSISGSGWSQRGDYKSAYLRKGHTAEQIAATYKWLATEEYNNGDALVQLDSYGCQINAVGAGDTAVPQRDSVLKLQYQVYWTDPAEDARHLQWFRNFYSAVYASTGGVPVPNAVTDGCYVNYPDVDLSDPSFNKSTVPWSTLYYKAGYARLRQVKAKYDPRNVFRHRQSVEL
;
A
#
# COMPACT_ATOMS: atom_id res chain seq x y z
N VAL A 1 44.29 3.05 -5.30
CA VAL A 1 43.83 1.65 -5.25
C VAL A 1 42.36 1.70 -5.66
N GLU A 2 42.09 1.34 -6.94
CA GLU A 2 40.70 1.12 -7.37
C GLU A 2 40.13 -0.06 -6.58
N VAL A 3 39.10 0.20 -5.79
CA VAL A 3 38.29 -0.86 -5.20
C VAL A 3 37.47 -1.43 -6.33
N GLN A 4 37.85 -2.57 -6.86
CA GLN A 4 36.99 -3.32 -7.76
C GLN A 4 35.73 -3.73 -6.97
N ALA A 5 34.57 -3.26 -7.39
CA ALA A 5 33.30 -3.75 -6.90
C ALA A 5 33.22 -5.24 -7.25
N VAL A 6 33.32 -6.10 -6.23
CA VAL A 6 33.12 -7.54 -6.41
C VAL A 6 31.62 -7.78 -6.54
N SER A 7 31.19 -8.23 -7.71
CA SER A 7 29.81 -8.68 -7.91
C SER A 7 29.52 -9.85 -6.95
N LEU A 8 28.50 -9.71 -6.11
CA LEU A 8 28.07 -10.78 -5.22
C LEU A 8 27.49 -11.93 -6.06
N PRO A 9 27.83 -13.21 -5.77
CA PRO A 9 27.20 -14.32 -6.45
C PRO A 9 25.73 -14.46 -6.00
N ALA A 10 24.89 -14.99 -6.88
CA ALA A 10 23.56 -15.42 -6.47
C ALA A 10 23.65 -16.47 -5.35
N THR A 11 22.83 -16.32 -4.33
CA THR A 11 22.81 -17.26 -3.19
C THR A 11 21.64 -18.22 -3.32
N THR A 12 21.87 -19.48 -3.02
CA THR A 12 20.86 -20.54 -3.00
C THR A 12 20.67 -21.03 -1.56
N VAL A 13 19.44 -20.94 -1.05
CA VAL A 13 19.06 -21.41 0.28
C VAL A 13 18.04 -22.55 0.14
N LYS A 14 18.31 -23.68 0.81
CA LYS A 14 17.49 -24.89 0.74
C LYS A 14 17.03 -25.33 2.13
N PRO A 15 16.01 -26.20 2.26
CA PRO A 15 15.67 -26.83 3.53
C PRO A 15 16.92 -27.42 4.21
N GLY A 16 17.07 -27.15 5.51
CA GLY A 16 18.26 -27.52 6.29
C GLY A 16 19.29 -26.39 6.46
N ASP A 17 19.25 -25.35 5.65
CA ASP A 17 20.01 -24.11 5.89
C ASP A 17 19.33 -23.30 7.02
N ALA A 18 20.12 -22.78 7.97
CA ALA A 18 19.59 -22.02 9.10
C ALA A 18 18.78 -20.77 8.67
N ARG A 19 19.09 -20.18 7.52
CA ARG A 19 18.39 -19.02 6.95
C ARG A 19 17.02 -19.37 6.38
N TYR A 20 16.78 -20.64 6.05
CA TYR A 20 15.59 -21.05 5.32
C TYR A 20 14.29 -20.64 6.00
N ILE A 21 14.20 -20.81 7.32
CA ILE A 21 12.97 -20.50 8.07
C ILE A 21 12.58 -19.02 8.04
N ASP A 22 13.54 -18.12 7.89
CA ASP A 22 13.27 -16.67 7.73
C ASP A 22 12.89 -16.32 6.29
N MET A 23 13.43 -17.03 5.31
CA MET A 23 13.29 -16.69 3.90
C MET A 23 12.05 -17.27 3.23
N VAL A 24 11.32 -18.15 3.91
CA VAL A 24 10.08 -18.77 3.41
C VAL A 24 8.81 -18.11 3.97
N ARG A 25 8.94 -16.93 4.53
CA ARG A 25 7.84 -16.15 5.11
C ARG A 25 8.02 -14.66 4.88
N GLY A 26 6.90 -13.93 4.93
CA GLY A 26 6.88 -12.48 5.01
C GLY A 26 6.58 -12.00 6.44
N THR A 27 6.05 -10.77 6.54
CA THR A 27 5.65 -10.17 7.81
C THR A 27 4.37 -10.78 8.40
N ASN A 28 3.57 -11.48 7.59
CA ASN A 28 2.36 -12.17 8.04
C ASN A 28 2.61 -13.68 8.20
N PRO A 29 2.80 -14.21 9.43
CA PRO A 29 3.10 -15.62 9.67
C PRO A 29 1.92 -16.58 9.46
N ARG A 30 0.78 -16.08 8.99
CA ARG A 30 -0.25 -16.97 8.42
C ARG A 30 0.25 -17.68 7.16
N TRP A 31 1.19 -17.08 6.44
CA TRP A 31 1.69 -17.52 5.16
C TRP A 31 3.15 -17.95 5.28
N ILE A 32 3.36 -19.23 5.51
CA ILE A 32 4.69 -19.87 5.57
C ILE A 32 4.77 -20.84 4.42
N GLY A 33 5.76 -20.67 3.55
CA GLY A 33 5.99 -21.54 2.42
C GLY A 33 6.89 -22.73 2.75
N SER A 34 6.97 -23.64 1.78
CA SER A 34 7.91 -24.78 1.80
C SER A 34 8.55 -24.98 0.42
N PRO A 35 9.14 -23.93 -0.19
CA PRO A 35 9.78 -24.05 -1.49
C PRO A 35 10.98 -24.99 -1.42
N GLU A 36 11.29 -25.65 -2.54
CA GLU A 36 12.50 -26.48 -2.67
C GLU A 36 13.77 -25.62 -2.57
N VAL A 37 13.66 -24.35 -2.95
CA VAL A 37 14.78 -23.41 -2.97
C VAL A 37 14.32 -21.98 -2.92
N VAL A 38 15.09 -21.15 -2.20
CA VAL A 38 15.06 -19.70 -2.29
C VAL A 38 16.33 -19.23 -3.00
N ARG A 39 16.17 -18.43 -4.06
CA ARG A 39 17.26 -17.82 -4.82
C ARG A 39 17.35 -16.34 -4.47
N VAL A 40 18.40 -15.94 -3.78
CA VAL A 40 18.70 -14.52 -3.50
C VAL A 40 19.52 -13.97 -4.65
N VAL A 41 19.00 -12.97 -5.32
CA VAL A 41 19.58 -12.39 -6.54
C VAL A 41 19.88 -10.91 -6.34
N ASN A 42 20.94 -10.41 -6.99
CA ASN A 42 21.36 -9.01 -6.91
C ASN A 42 21.63 -8.36 -8.27
N THR A 43 21.44 -9.10 -9.37
CA THR A 43 21.53 -8.56 -10.74
C THR A 43 20.36 -9.05 -11.59
N THR A 44 20.05 -8.30 -12.65
CA THR A 44 19.03 -8.70 -13.63
C THR A 44 19.40 -10.02 -14.32
N GLU A 45 20.68 -10.24 -14.63
CA GLU A 45 21.16 -11.48 -15.27
C GLU A 45 20.93 -12.70 -14.37
N GLN A 46 21.14 -12.55 -13.07
CA GLN A 46 20.84 -13.62 -12.10
C GLN A 46 19.34 -13.92 -12.04
N VAL A 47 18.47 -12.90 -12.16
CA VAL A 47 17.02 -13.11 -12.26
C VAL A 47 16.66 -13.87 -13.53
N VAL A 48 17.22 -13.48 -14.69
CA VAL A 48 17.01 -14.21 -15.97
C VAL A 48 17.40 -15.67 -15.83
N THR A 49 18.57 -15.96 -15.27
CA THR A 49 19.07 -17.33 -15.06
C THR A 49 18.13 -18.12 -14.13
N ALA A 50 17.75 -17.54 -12.99
CA ALA A 50 16.89 -18.21 -12.03
C ALA A 50 15.49 -18.49 -12.58
N VAL A 51 14.92 -17.56 -13.35
CA VAL A 51 13.63 -17.76 -14.04
C VAL A 51 13.75 -18.85 -15.10
N GLN A 52 14.82 -18.83 -15.93
CA GLN A 52 15.04 -19.84 -16.97
C GLN A 52 15.19 -21.24 -16.37
N ASP A 53 15.96 -21.38 -15.30
CA ASP A 53 16.14 -22.65 -14.60
C ASP A 53 14.81 -23.22 -14.11
N ALA A 54 14.00 -22.37 -13.47
CA ALA A 54 12.68 -22.77 -12.96
C ALA A 54 11.71 -23.17 -14.09
N VAL A 55 11.67 -22.39 -15.17
CA VAL A 55 10.83 -22.69 -16.35
C VAL A 55 11.26 -24.00 -17.00
N THR A 56 12.55 -24.22 -17.21
CA THR A 56 13.10 -25.44 -17.79
C THR A 56 12.78 -26.67 -16.94
N ALA A 57 12.81 -26.51 -15.61
CA ALA A 57 12.47 -27.57 -14.66
C ALA A 57 10.95 -27.73 -14.43
N GLY A 58 10.11 -26.92 -15.07
CA GLY A 58 8.64 -26.93 -14.87
C GLY A 58 8.19 -26.54 -13.47
N LYS A 59 8.98 -25.71 -12.75
CA LYS A 59 8.73 -25.34 -11.36
C LYS A 59 8.01 -24.00 -11.25
N ARG A 60 7.09 -23.93 -10.28
CA ARG A 60 6.35 -22.71 -9.98
C ARG A 60 7.22 -21.70 -9.23
N ILE A 61 7.19 -20.44 -9.71
CA ILE A 61 7.97 -19.31 -9.19
C ILE A 61 7.08 -18.45 -8.30
N GLY A 62 7.59 -18.05 -7.13
CA GLY A 62 7.12 -16.93 -6.33
C GLY A 62 8.20 -15.86 -6.27
N VAL A 63 7.79 -14.60 -6.18
CA VAL A 63 8.70 -13.46 -6.13
C VAL A 63 8.48 -12.67 -4.84
N ARG A 64 9.55 -12.44 -4.08
CA ARG A 64 9.55 -11.67 -2.84
C ARG A 64 10.42 -10.43 -3.01
N SER A 65 9.83 -9.25 -2.74
CA SER A 65 10.56 -7.99 -2.55
C SER A 65 10.76 -7.74 -1.05
N GLY A 66 9.91 -6.94 -0.41
CA GLY A 66 9.98 -6.67 1.03
C GLY A 66 9.26 -7.67 1.94
N GLY A 67 8.52 -8.62 1.39
CA GLY A 67 7.79 -9.62 2.19
C GLY A 67 6.52 -9.11 2.89
N HIS A 68 5.91 -8.04 2.39
CA HIS A 68 4.70 -7.41 2.96
C HIS A 68 3.39 -7.82 2.27
N CYS A 69 3.38 -8.86 1.41
CA CYS A 69 2.15 -9.34 0.81
C CYS A 69 1.17 -9.81 1.90
N TYR A 70 -0.06 -9.31 1.87
CA TYR A 70 -1.07 -9.64 2.87
C TYR A 70 -1.65 -11.04 2.71
N GLU A 71 -1.54 -11.60 1.50
CA GLU A 71 -2.02 -12.92 1.13
C GLU A 71 -0.88 -13.89 0.82
N ASP A 72 -1.22 -15.14 0.56
CA ASP A 72 -0.26 -16.23 0.31
C ASP A 72 0.35 -16.24 -1.10
N PHE A 73 0.31 -15.13 -1.83
CA PHE A 73 0.65 -15.08 -3.25
C PHE A 73 2.09 -15.45 -3.58
N VAL A 74 3.01 -15.20 -2.64
CA VAL A 74 4.44 -15.52 -2.83
C VAL A 74 4.71 -17.01 -2.60
N TYR A 75 4.06 -17.61 -1.60
CA TYR A 75 4.49 -18.90 -1.07
C TYR A 75 3.57 -20.08 -1.40
N ASN A 76 2.30 -19.83 -1.72
CA ASN A 76 1.31 -20.90 -1.91
C ASN A 76 1.60 -21.72 -3.17
N GLY A 77 1.97 -22.99 -2.99
CA GLY A 77 2.30 -23.91 -4.07
C GLY A 77 3.57 -23.54 -4.84
N THR A 78 4.38 -22.63 -4.33
CA THR A 78 5.63 -22.16 -4.93
C THR A 78 6.76 -23.13 -4.63
N GLN A 79 7.50 -23.53 -5.66
CA GLN A 79 8.66 -24.42 -5.55
C GLN A 79 9.98 -23.66 -5.56
N VAL A 80 10.04 -22.51 -6.25
CA VAL A 80 11.20 -21.63 -6.31
C VAL A 80 10.77 -20.24 -5.90
N VAL A 81 11.35 -19.71 -4.83
CA VAL A 81 11.17 -18.30 -4.44
C VAL A 81 12.37 -17.50 -4.93
N LEU A 82 12.12 -16.44 -5.67
CA LEU A 82 13.12 -15.42 -6.00
C LEU A 82 13.04 -14.30 -4.95
N ASP A 83 14.07 -14.17 -4.16
CA ASP A 83 14.22 -13.10 -3.16
C ASP A 83 15.03 -11.97 -3.79
N LEU A 84 14.40 -10.82 -3.94
CA LEU A 84 14.97 -9.64 -4.59
C LEU A 84 15.61 -8.65 -3.60
N SER A 85 15.68 -8.97 -2.30
CA SER A 85 16.11 -8.02 -1.27
C SER A 85 17.48 -7.41 -1.52
N GLU A 86 18.38 -8.14 -2.18
CA GLU A 86 19.72 -7.68 -2.56
C GLU A 86 19.76 -6.97 -3.93
N LEU A 87 18.63 -6.88 -4.62
CA LEU A 87 18.49 -6.12 -5.88
C LEU A 87 17.96 -4.71 -5.55
N ASP A 88 18.73 -3.96 -4.75
CA ASP A 88 18.32 -2.75 -4.05
C ASP A 88 19.06 -1.47 -4.50
N GLU A 89 19.82 -1.55 -5.58
CA GLU A 89 20.58 -0.40 -6.09
C GLU A 89 19.66 0.78 -6.45
N ILE A 90 20.01 1.97 -5.97
CA ILE A 90 19.35 3.23 -6.29
C ILE A 90 20.36 4.17 -6.91
N GLY A 91 20.09 4.66 -8.13
CA GLY A 91 21.04 5.48 -8.85
C GLY A 91 20.41 6.26 -10.00
N TYR A 92 21.27 6.89 -10.80
CA TYR A 92 20.89 7.58 -12.02
C TYR A 92 21.30 6.76 -13.24
N ASP A 93 20.31 6.35 -14.03
CA ASP A 93 20.53 5.70 -15.33
C ASP A 93 20.67 6.78 -16.42
N SER A 94 21.92 7.06 -16.81
CA SER A 94 22.21 8.09 -17.82
C SER A 94 21.76 7.69 -19.22
N ALA A 95 21.72 6.39 -19.53
CA ALA A 95 21.27 5.90 -20.83
C ALA A 95 19.75 6.08 -21.01
N ARG A 96 19.01 6.00 -19.91
CA ARG A 96 17.56 6.20 -19.88
C ARG A 96 17.16 7.59 -19.41
N ASN A 97 18.10 8.35 -18.88
CA ASN A 97 17.88 9.67 -18.30
C ASN A 97 16.75 9.65 -17.26
N ALA A 98 16.85 8.76 -16.28
CA ALA A 98 15.87 8.53 -15.23
C ALA A 98 16.55 8.09 -13.93
N ILE A 99 15.88 8.30 -12.79
CA ILE A 99 16.29 7.71 -11.52
C ILE A 99 15.89 6.24 -11.53
N SER A 100 16.84 5.36 -11.23
CA SER A 100 16.65 3.91 -11.17
C SER A 100 16.52 3.45 -9.72
N ILE A 101 15.49 2.63 -9.43
CA ILE A 101 15.24 2.03 -8.11
C ILE A 101 15.13 0.52 -8.31
N GLY A 102 16.02 -0.25 -7.69
CA GLY A 102 15.96 -1.70 -7.65
C GLY A 102 14.69 -2.19 -6.96
N ALA A 103 14.07 -3.23 -7.51
CA ALA A 103 12.79 -3.73 -7.02
C ALA A 103 12.87 -4.35 -5.60
N GLY A 104 14.05 -4.68 -5.13
CA GLY A 104 14.31 -5.19 -3.78
C GLY A 104 14.52 -4.10 -2.72
N ALA A 105 14.75 -2.84 -3.13
CA ALA A 105 14.91 -1.74 -2.18
C ALA A 105 13.66 -1.58 -1.32
N ASN A 106 13.83 -1.30 -0.03
CA ASN A 106 12.71 -0.93 0.84
C ASN A 106 12.49 0.59 0.82
N LEU A 107 11.34 1.04 1.31
CA LEU A 107 10.97 2.46 1.25
C LEU A 107 11.91 3.36 2.09
N PHE A 108 12.51 2.87 3.19
CA PHE A 108 13.52 3.65 3.90
C PHE A 108 14.74 3.91 3.02
N GLN A 109 15.27 2.88 2.36
CA GLN A 109 16.39 3.03 1.43
C GLN A 109 16.04 4.02 0.31
N VAL A 110 14.83 3.92 -0.24
CA VAL A 110 14.37 4.80 -1.31
C VAL A 110 14.28 6.25 -0.82
N TYR A 111 13.59 6.51 0.29
CA TYR A 111 13.44 7.88 0.82
C TYR A 111 14.78 8.51 1.18
N GLU A 112 15.65 7.77 1.86
CA GLU A 112 16.97 8.24 2.25
C GLU A 112 17.86 8.56 1.06
N ALA A 113 17.93 7.68 0.08
CA ALA A 113 18.75 7.89 -1.10
C ALA A 113 18.26 9.06 -1.95
N LEU A 114 16.96 9.10 -2.27
CA LEU A 114 16.37 10.18 -3.07
C LEU A 114 16.55 11.55 -2.43
N TYR A 115 16.27 11.62 -1.11
CA TYR A 115 16.34 12.87 -0.37
C TYR A 115 17.77 13.37 -0.19
N ARG A 116 18.69 12.49 0.23
CA ARG A 116 20.07 12.87 0.54
C ARG A 116 20.89 13.17 -0.71
N ILE A 117 20.64 12.47 -1.82
CA ILE A 117 21.44 12.64 -3.05
C ILE A 117 20.91 13.77 -3.91
N TRP A 118 19.57 13.83 -4.11
CA TRP A 118 18.97 14.76 -5.07
C TRP A 118 17.93 15.73 -4.46
N GLY A 119 17.62 15.61 -3.17
CA GLY A 119 16.63 16.47 -2.52
C GLY A 119 15.20 16.25 -3.04
N VAL A 120 14.87 15.05 -3.47
CA VAL A 120 13.57 14.68 -4.04
C VAL A 120 12.95 13.50 -3.32
N ILE A 121 11.67 13.23 -3.58
CA ILE A 121 10.92 12.12 -3.00
C ILE A 121 10.04 11.42 -4.03
N ILE A 122 9.54 10.25 -3.65
CA ILE A 122 8.32 9.65 -4.22
C ILE A 122 7.18 9.75 -3.20
N PRO A 123 5.92 9.91 -3.63
CA PRO A 123 4.77 9.93 -2.73
C PRO A 123 4.37 8.49 -2.34
N GLY A 124 5.25 7.78 -1.65
CA GLY A 124 5.08 6.39 -1.24
C GLY A 124 4.59 6.23 0.20
N GLY A 125 4.42 4.99 0.63
CA GLY A 125 3.85 4.60 1.92
C GLY A 125 4.72 4.93 3.14
N SER A 126 4.12 4.92 4.33
CA SER A 126 4.79 5.22 5.60
C SER A 126 5.50 4.02 6.24
N CYS A 127 5.23 2.80 5.80
CA CYS A 127 5.90 1.60 6.30
C CYS A 127 7.25 1.43 5.60
N GLY A 128 8.35 1.83 6.26
CA GLY A 128 9.68 1.91 5.65
C GLY A 128 10.28 0.58 5.21
N THR A 129 9.85 -0.56 5.75
CA THR A 129 10.34 -1.90 5.37
C THR A 129 9.58 -2.53 4.20
N VAL A 130 8.54 -1.87 3.68
CA VAL A 130 7.82 -2.30 2.47
C VAL A 130 8.74 -2.23 1.26
N GLY A 131 8.75 -3.29 0.45
CA GLY A 131 9.58 -3.36 -0.75
C GLY A 131 9.02 -2.56 -1.93
N ALA A 132 9.90 -1.86 -2.65
CA ALA A 132 9.54 -1.07 -3.83
C ALA A 132 8.84 -1.89 -4.90
N GLY A 133 9.24 -3.14 -5.10
CA GLY A 133 8.68 -4.03 -6.13
C GLY A 133 7.16 -4.17 -6.05
N GLY A 134 6.64 -4.58 -4.90
CA GLY A 134 5.20 -4.69 -4.70
C GLY A 134 4.52 -3.33 -4.57
N HIS A 135 5.14 -2.41 -3.84
CA HIS A 135 4.55 -1.11 -3.54
C HIS A 135 4.28 -0.28 -4.80
N ILE A 136 5.32 -0.10 -5.62
CA ILE A 136 5.21 0.73 -6.83
C ILE A 136 4.30 0.06 -7.86
N SER A 137 4.44 -1.25 -8.10
CA SER A 137 3.66 -1.94 -9.13
C SER A 137 2.14 -1.88 -8.91
N GLY A 138 1.69 -1.70 -7.69
CA GLY A 138 0.27 -1.51 -7.35
C GLY A 138 -0.20 -0.05 -7.28
N GLY A 139 0.70 0.92 -7.52
CA GLY A 139 0.36 2.34 -7.53
C GLY A 139 1.32 3.21 -6.71
N GLY A 140 1.66 2.81 -5.50
CA GLY A 140 2.52 3.59 -4.60
C GLY A 140 1.80 4.80 -4.02
N TYR A 141 1.22 4.63 -2.84
CA TYR A 141 0.37 5.60 -2.15
C TYR A 141 0.89 5.87 -0.74
N GLY A 142 0.81 7.12 -0.30
CA GLY A 142 1.22 7.48 1.05
C GLY A 142 0.91 8.93 1.44
N LEU A 143 1.57 9.39 2.51
CA LEU A 143 1.25 10.64 3.21
C LEU A 143 1.45 11.91 2.37
N SER A 144 2.20 11.86 1.28
CA SER A 144 2.42 12.98 0.36
C SER A 144 1.56 12.89 -0.92
N SER A 145 0.71 11.86 -1.04
CA SER A 145 0.00 11.60 -2.30
C SER A 145 -1.07 12.64 -2.65
N ARG A 146 -1.72 13.26 -1.66
CA ARG A 146 -2.63 14.38 -1.95
C ARG A 146 -1.92 15.55 -2.60
N GLN A 147 -0.67 15.77 -2.22
CA GLN A 147 0.15 16.87 -2.73
C GLN A 147 0.82 16.56 -4.07
N PHE A 148 1.21 15.30 -4.29
CA PHE A 148 2.08 14.92 -5.42
C PHE A 148 1.52 13.82 -6.32
N GLY A 149 0.37 13.22 -6.03
CA GLY A 149 -0.17 12.08 -6.77
C GLY A 149 0.36 10.74 -6.27
N LEU A 150 0.32 9.73 -7.11
CA LEU A 150 0.83 8.39 -6.82
C LEU A 150 2.27 8.24 -7.33
N THR A 151 3.03 7.29 -6.78
CA THR A 151 4.39 7.01 -7.25
C THR A 151 4.42 6.65 -8.74
N VAL A 152 3.43 5.89 -9.23
CA VAL A 152 3.35 5.50 -10.65
C VAL A 152 3.09 6.67 -11.60
N ASP A 153 2.64 7.82 -11.10
CA ASP A 153 2.48 9.03 -11.92
C ASP A 153 3.84 9.57 -12.40
N TYR A 154 4.91 9.15 -11.72
CA TYR A 154 6.31 9.45 -12.05
C TYR A 154 7.03 8.28 -12.72
N LEU A 155 6.36 7.14 -12.96
CA LEU A 155 6.99 6.00 -13.59
C LEU A 155 7.27 6.29 -15.07
N TYR A 156 8.55 6.38 -15.42
CA TYR A 156 9.01 6.53 -16.79
C TYR A 156 9.14 5.20 -17.49
N GLY A 157 9.68 4.19 -16.80
CA GLY A 157 9.89 2.87 -17.35
C GLY A 157 10.05 1.80 -16.28
N VAL A 158 10.11 0.57 -16.70
CA VAL A 158 10.27 -0.61 -15.85
C VAL A 158 11.12 -1.64 -16.60
N GLU A 159 12.00 -2.34 -15.87
CA GLU A 159 12.71 -3.50 -16.37
C GLU A 159 12.10 -4.75 -15.77
N VAL A 160 11.69 -5.69 -16.63
CA VAL A 160 10.94 -6.89 -16.26
C VAL A 160 11.55 -8.09 -16.95
N VAL A 161 11.82 -9.15 -16.20
CA VAL A 161 12.17 -10.46 -16.77
C VAL A 161 10.90 -11.21 -17.10
N THR A 162 10.63 -11.38 -18.40
CA THR A 162 9.46 -12.06 -18.94
C THR A 162 9.82 -13.42 -19.51
N VAL A 163 8.83 -14.27 -19.78
CA VAL A 163 9.00 -15.58 -20.42
C VAL A 163 8.13 -15.65 -21.68
N ASP A 164 8.78 -15.89 -22.82
CA ASP A 164 8.07 -15.93 -24.11
C ASP A 164 7.31 -17.27 -24.32
N ALA A 165 6.57 -17.35 -25.43
CA ALA A 165 5.81 -18.55 -25.77
C ALA A 165 6.68 -19.81 -25.94
N GLN A 166 7.96 -19.66 -26.24
CA GLN A 166 8.94 -20.75 -26.34
C GLN A 166 9.57 -21.13 -24.98
N GLY A 167 9.19 -20.42 -23.90
CA GLY A 167 9.73 -20.67 -22.56
C GLY A 167 11.11 -20.06 -22.33
N ARG A 168 11.48 -19.03 -23.07
CA ARG A 168 12.76 -18.31 -22.92
C ARG A 168 12.57 -17.11 -22.03
N ALA A 169 13.35 -17.03 -20.96
CA ALA A 169 13.42 -15.88 -20.08
C ALA A 169 14.32 -14.78 -20.67
N ARG A 170 13.87 -13.54 -20.59
CA ARG A 170 14.65 -12.36 -21.02
C ARG A 170 14.23 -11.11 -20.27
N ALA A 171 15.17 -10.20 -20.07
CA ALA A 171 14.89 -8.86 -19.56
C ALA A 171 14.30 -7.99 -20.69
N VAL A 172 13.23 -7.27 -20.37
CA VAL A 172 12.55 -6.32 -21.25
C VAL A 172 12.47 -4.98 -20.54
N ILE A 173 12.90 -3.90 -21.19
CA ILE A 173 12.65 -2.54 -20.72
C ILE A 173 11.42 -2.00 -21.45
N ALA A 174 10.45 -1.52 -20.69
CA ALA A 174 9.24 -0.90 -21.18
C ALA A 174 9.14 0.53 -20.65
N THR A 175 8.85 1.49 -21.52
CA THR A 175 8.77 2.90 -21.16
C THR A 175 7.42 3.51 -21.54
N ARG A 176 7.15 4.72 -21.02
CA ARG A 176 5.96 5.49 -21.37
C ARG A 176 6.02 6.15 -22.75
N GLU A 177 7.15 6.05 -23.45
CA GLU A 177 7.33 6.67 -24.76
C GLU A 177 6.29 6.14 -25.77
N ALA A 178 5.73 7.04 -26.58
CA ALA A 178 4.64 6.70 -27.49
C ALA A 178 5.06 5.68 -28.56
N ASN A 179 6.32 5.66 -28.93
CA ASN A 179 6.91 4.76 -29.92
C ASN A 179 7.54 3.49 -29.32
N ASP A 180 7.46 3.30 -28.02
CA ASP A 180 7.97 2.08 -27.37
C ASP A 180 7.02 0.90 -27.67
N PRO A 181 7.50 -0.19 -28.33
CA PRO A 181 6.69 -1.36 -28.61
C PRO A 181 6.23 -2.11 -27.35
N ASN A 182 6.87 -1.81 -26.22
CA ASN A 182 6.54 -2.40 -24.92
C ASN A 182 5.72 -1.46 -24.01
N ARG A 183 5.21 -0.35 -24.54
CA ARG A 183 4.48 0.67 -23.76
C ARG A 183 3.30 0.08 -22.97
N ASP A 184 2.64 -0.95 -23.49
CA ASP A 184 1.55 -1.61 -22.75
C ASP A 184 2.03 -2.37 -21.53
N LEU A 185 3.26 -2.93 -21.58
CA LEU A 185 3.88 -3.55 -20.39
C LEU A 185 4.23 -2.48 -19.34
N TRP A 186 4.75 -1.31 -19.75
CA TRP A 186 4.92 -0.18 -18.84
C TRP A 186 3.59 0.20 -18.18
N TRP A 187 2.51 0.38 -18.97
CA TRP A 187 1.20 0.75 -18.44
C TRP A 187 0.68 -0.27 -17.42
N ALA A 188 0.84 -1.56 -17.68
CA ALA A 188 0.43 -2.62 -16.76
C ALA A 188 1.15 -2.54 -15.40
N HIS A 189 2.39 -2.01 -15.36
CA HIS A 189 3.15 -1.81 -14.13
C HIS A 189 2.86 -0.47 -13.43
N THR A 190 1.94 0.34 -13.96
CA THR A 190 1.47 1.57 -13.31
C THR A 190 0.28 1.33 -12.37
N GLY A 191 0.12 0.12 -11.83
CA GLY A 191 -0.96 -0.19 -10.90
C GLY A 191 -1.57 -1.59 -11.07
N GLY A 192 -1.08 -2.39 -12.00
CA GLY A 192 -1.59 -3.76 -12.22
C GLY A 192 -1.21 -4.76 -11.12
N GLY A 193 -0.31 -4.38 -10.22
CA GLY A 193 0.18 -5.23 -9.13
C GLY A 193 1.32 -6.15 -9.53
N GLY A 194 2.05 -6.64 -8.53
CA GLY A 194 3.17 -7.55 -8.71
C GLY A 194 2.77 -8.99 -9.02
N GLY A 195 3.72 -9.77 -9.56
CA GLY A 195 3.54 -11.21 -9.77
C GLY A 195 2.64 -11.58 -10.95
N ASN A 196 2.40 -10.68 -11.90
CA ASN A 196 1.46 -10.88 -13.01
C ASN A 196 2.14 -11.13 -14.36
N PHE A 197 3.18 -10.37 -14.71
CA PHE A 197 3.69 -10.31 -16.08
C PHE A 197 5.14 -10.76 -16.21
N GLY A 198 5.84 -10.87 -15.11
CA GLY A 198 7.27 -11.19 -15.03
C GLY A 198 7.84 -10.79 -13.68
N VAL A 199 9.16 -10.87 -13.54
CA VAL A 199 9.91 -10.42 -12.37
C VAL A 199 10.42 -9.01 -12.62
N ILE A 200 9.94 -8.05 -11.86
CA ILE A 200 10.40 -6.66 -11.91
C ILE A 200 11.79 -6.60 -11.29
N THR A 201 12.77 -6.06 -12.00
CA THR A 201 14.13 -5.89 -11.49
C THR A 201 14.43 -4.45 -11.09
N ARG A 202 13.88 -3.47 -11.78
CA ARG A 202 14.00 -2.04 -11.41
C ARG A 202 12.89 -1.18 -11.99
N PHE A 203 12.66 -0.05 -11.35
CA PHE A 203 11.81 1.03 -11.82
C PHE A 203 12.65 2.21 -12.27
N LEU A 204 12.22 2.87 -13.33
CA LEU A 204 12.82 4.11 -13.84
C LEU A 204 11.85 5.25 -13.60
N LEU A 205 12.24 6.25 -12.81
CA LEU A 205 11.36 7.33 -12.37
C LEU A 205 11.79 8.68 -12.95
N LYS A 206 10.82 9.39 -13.50
CA LYS A 206 10.97 10.74 -14.01
C LYS A 206 9.61 11.38 -14.24
N SER A 207 9.38 12.60 -13.74
CA SER A 207 8.17 13.36 -14.02
C SER A 207 7.95 13.55 -15.53
N LYS A 208 6.68 13.57 -15.96
CA LYS A 208 6.32 13.87 -17.36
C LYS A 208 6.77 15.27 -17.80
N SER A 209 6.80 16.22 -16.89
CA SER A 209 7.21 17.61 -17.12
C SER A 209 8.72 17.86 -17.02
N ALA A 210 9.47 16.88 -16.52
CA ALA A 210 10.91 17.05 -16.32
C ALA A 210 11.67 17.12 -17.65
N THR A 211 12.53 18.13 -17.77
CA THR A 211 13.41 18.35 -18.90
C THR A 211 14.87 18.30 -18.47
N GLY A 212 15.79 18.15 -19.43
CA GLY A 212 17.21 18.08 -19.14
C GLY A 212 17.66 16.76 -18.52
N THR A 213 18.84 16.77 -17.90
CA THR A 213 19.54 15.57 -17.40
C THR A 213 19.90 15.66 -15.91
N ASP A 214 19.38 16.66 -15.19
CA ASP A 214 19.60 16.80 -13.76
C ASP A 214 18.54 15.99 -12.96
N PRO A 215 18.92 14.91 -12.27
CA PRO A 215 17.99 14.11 -11.51
C PRO A 215 17.27 14.86 -10.39
N SER A 216 17.83 15.95 -9.87
CA SER A 216 17.22 16.77 -8.84
C SER A 216 15.93 17.48 -9.32
N ALA A 217 15.69 17.50 -10.63
CA ALA A 217 14.48 18.03 -11.26
C ALA A 217 13.47 16.95 -11.69
N PHE A 218 13.76 15.66 -11.47
CA PHE A 218 12.94 14.58 -12.01
C PHE A 218 11.74 14.21 -11.16
N LEU A 219 11.81 14.41 -9.87
CA LEU A 219 10.78 14.00 -8.91
C LEU A 219 10.38 15.19 -8.03
N PRO A 220 9.26 15.07 -7.30
CA PRO A 220 8.83 16.12 -6.40
C PRO A 220 9.86 16.44 -5.32
N LYS A 221 9.94 17.71 -4.97
CA LYS A 221 10.70 18.16 -3.80
C LYS A 221 9.81 18.09 -2.57
N PRO A 222 10.25 17.43 -1.49
CA PRO A 222 9.49 17.44 -0.24
C PRO A 222 9.46 18.86 0.35
N PRO A 223 8.47 19.17 1.19
CA PRO A 223 8.57 20.32 2.06
C PRO A 223 9.82 20.21 2.96
N ALA A 224 10.47 21.30 3.28
CA ALA A 224 11.63 21.30 4.18
C ALA A 224 11.25 20.75 5.57
N GLU A 225 10.05 21.09 6.03
CA GLU A 225 9.48 20.67 7.31
C GLU A 225 8.03 20.23 7.15
N ILE A 226 7.61 19.34 8.03
CA ILE A 226 6.22 18.89 8.15
C ILE A 226 5.73 19.08 9.59
N PHE A 227 4.42 19.30 9.73
CA PHE A 227 3.73 19.12 11.00
C PHE A 227 3.27 17.67 11.13
N ILE A 228 3.40 17.12 12.33
CA ILE A 228 2.76 15.88 12.76
C ILE A 228 1.84 16.21 13.93
N SER A 229 0.61 15.70 13.86
CA SER A 229 -0.38 15.82 14.93
C SER A 229 -1.03 14.45 15.16
N SER A 230 -1.26 14.10 16.42
CA SER A 230 -1.90 12.84 16.80
C SER A 230 -2.88 13.10 17.95
N VAL A 231 -4.16 13.20 17.61
CA VAL A 231 -5.24 13.48 18.56
C VAL A 231 -6.11 12.25 18.73
N ALA A 232 -6.43 11.90 19.96
CA ALA A 232 -7.25 10.73 20.30
C ALA A 232 -8.50 11.10 21.09
N ILE A 233 -9.50 10.19 21.04
CA ILE A 233 -10.65 10.16 21.93
C ILE A 233 -10.72 8.77 22.56
N ASP A 234 -10.71 8.72 23.88
CA ASP A 234 -10.84 7.44 24.60
C ASP A 234 -12.25 6.87 24.45
N TRP A 235 -12.37 5.57 24.18
CA TRP A 235 -13.66 4.89 23.98
C TRP A 235 -14.62 5.05 25.14
N LYS A 236 -14.15 5.24 26.37
CA LYS A 236 -15.03 5.52 27.53
C LYS A 236 -15.86 6.79 27.36
N ASN A 237 -15.46 7.69 26.47
CA ASN A 237 -16.15 8.94 26.15
C ASN A 237 -16.83 8.91 24.77
N VAL A 238 -16.83 7.77 24.08
CA VAL A 238 -17.40 7.63 22.73
C VAL A 238 -18.83 7.09 22.84
N THR A 239 -19.79 7.94 22.54
CA THR A 239 -21.18 7.55 22.26
C THR A 239 -21.35 7.34 20.76
N GLU A 240 -22.47 6.74 20.34
CA GLU A 240 -22.81 6.64 18.91
C GLU A 240 -22.86 8.01 18.23
N ALA A 241 -23.37 9.04 18.92
CA ALA A 241 -23.42 10.40 18.41
C ALA A 241 -22.01 11.01 18.21
N VAL A 242 -21.10 10.81 19.16
CA VAL A 242 -19.68 11.22 19.05
C VAL A 242 -19.01 10.54 17.87
N PHE A 243 -19.15 9.22 17.77
CA PHE A 243 -18.58 8.43 16.69
C PHE A 243 -19.10 8.88 15.32
N THR A 244 -20.42 8.99 15.18
CA THR A 244 -21.08 9.39 13.93
C THR A 244 -20.63 10.79 13.51
N ARG A 245 -20.60 11.73 14.45
CA ARG A 245 -20.17 13.10 14.16
C ARG A 245 -18.73 13.16 13.68
N LEU A 246 -17.82 12.44 14.33
CA LEU A 246 -16.40 12.40 13.94
C LEU A 246 -16.20 11.84 12.53
N VAL A 247 -16.82 10.70 12.23
CA VAL A 247 -16.68 10.03 10.92
C VAL A 247 -17.35 10.84 9.81
N ASP A 248 -18.54 11.39 10.07
CA ASP A 248 -19.26 12.25 9.11
C ASP A 248 -18.48 13.53 8.80
N ASN A 249 -17.93 14.20 9.82
CA ASN A 249 -17.08 15.38 9.63
C ASN A 249 -15.87 15.07 8.77
N PHE A 250 -15.20 13.94 9.02
CA PHE A 250 -14.02 13.52 8.26
C PHE A 250 -14.36 13.29 6.78
N GLY A 251 -15.45 12.57 6.52
CA GLY A 251 -15.94 12.32 5.16
C GLY A 251 -16.31 13.61 4.43
N LYS A 252 -17.12 14.48 5.04
CA LYS A 252 -17.57 15.75 4.46
C LYS A 252 -16.40 16.70 4.18
N TRP A 253 -15.45 16.79 5.10
CA TRP A 253 -14.26 17.61 4.89
C TRP A 253 -13.49 17.17 3.64
N HIS A 254 -13.32 15.87 3.45
CA HIS A 254 -12.63 15.33 2.27
C HIS A 254 -13.42 15.56 0.98
N GLU A 255 -14.75 15.45 1.01
CA GLU A 255 -15.59 15.78 -0.15
C GLU A 255 -15.39 17.23 -0.59
N GLN A 256 -15.29 18.14 0.36
CA GLN A 256 -15.16 19.58 0.12
C GLN A 256 -13.75 20.05 -0.25
N ASN A 257 -12.71 19.30 0.16
CA ASN A 257 -11.32 19.73 0.11
C ASN A 257 -10.40 18.79 -0.67
N SER A 258 -10.92 18.04 -1.64
CA SER A 258 -10.14 17.06 -2.41
C SER A 258 -10.01 17.41 -3.90
N ALA A 259 -10.32 18.63 -4.31
CA ALA A 259 -9.99 19.13 -5.65
C ALA A 259 -8.45 19.16 -5.84
N PRO A 260 -7.93 18.95 -7.06
CA PRO A 260 -6.48 18.93 -7.31
C PRO A 260 -5.73 20.16 -6.83
N ASP A 261 -6.35 21.33 -6.94
CA ASP A 261 -5.80 22.64 -6.55
C ASP A 261 -6.21 23.09 -5.14
N SER A 262 -6.79 22.21 -4.34
CA SER A 262 -7.20 22.53 -2.97
C SER A 262 -6.04 23.11 -2.16
N PRO A 263 -6.24 24.21 -1.41
CA PRO A 263 -5.22 24.75 -0.51
C PRO A 263 -4.83 23.76 0.61
N TYR A 264 -5.66 22.75 0.85
CA TYR A 264 -5.45 21.70 1.82
C TYR A 264 -4.77 20.44 1.24
N ASN A 265 -4.28 20.46 0.00
CA ASN A 265 -3.64 19.27 -0.61
C ASN A 265 -2.37 18.82 0.12
N GLY A 266 -1.73 19.71 0.91
CA GLY A 266 -0.59 19.37 1.78
C GLY A 266 -0.96 18.70 3.10
N ILE A 267 -2.26 18.48 3.38
CA ILE A 267 -2.74 17.82 4.60
C ILE A 267 -3.17 16.39 4.26
N PHE A 268 -2.68 15.44 5.05
CA PHE A 268 -3.04 14.04 4.98
C PHE A 268 -3.43 13.52 6.37
N GLY A 269 -4.67 13.09 6.51
CA GLY A 269 -5.20 12.52 7.74
C GLY A 269 -5.41 11.01 7.63
N LEU A 270 -5.16 10.35 8.75
CA LEU A 270 -5.42 8.93 9.01
C LEU A 270 -6.40 8.86 10.19
N LEU A 271 -7.68 8.69 9.91
CA LEU A 271 -8.67 8.50 10.96
C LEU A 271 -8.75 7.01 11.30
N LYS A 272 -8.20 6.64 12.45
CA LYS A 272 -8.09 5.25 12.91
C LYS A 272 -9.19 4.94 13.91
N LEU A 273 -10.16 4.16 13.49
CA LEU A 273 -11.29 3.72 14.30
C LEU A 273 -10.97 2.35 14.88
N ASN A 274 -10.29 2.34 16.05
CA ASN A 274 -9.89 1.11 16.71
C ASN A 274 -11.08 0.49 17.43
N LYS A 275 -11.06 -0.82 17.56
CA LYS A 275 -12.04 -1.61 18.31
C LYS A 275 -12.07 -1.20 19.79
N ARG A 276 -13.27 -0.99 20.32
CA ARG A 276 -13.52 -0.86 21.76
C ARG A 276 -13.19 -2.18 22.47
N THR A 277 -12.55 -2.08 23.61
CA THR A 277 -12.25 -3.22 24.47
C THR A 277 -12.85 -3.01 25.86
N VAL A 278 -13.06 -4.12 26.56
CA VAL A 278 -13.47 -4.13 27.96
C VAL A 278 -12.55 -5.08 28.71
N ASP A 279 -11.93 -4.60 29.79
CA ASP A 279 -11.13 -5.44 30.66
C ASP A 279 -12.07 -6.46 31.35
N PRO A 280 -11.83 -7.77 31.25
CA PRO A 280 -12.73 -8.77 31.80
C PRO A 280 -12.88 -8.70 33.32
N ALA A 281 -11.80 -8.30 34.03
CA ALA A 281 -11.77 -8.26 35.50
C ALA A 281 -12.31 -6.93 36.05
N THR A 282 -11.84 -5.79 35.49
CA THR A 282 -12.16 -4.46 36.04
C THR A 282 -13.37 -3.82 35.37
N LYS A 283 -13.81 -4.37 34.22
CA LYS A 283 -14.85 -3.79 33.36
C LYS A 283 -14.47 -2.41 32.78
N ALA A 284 -13.22 -2.02 32.88
CA ALA A 284 -12.72 -0.77 32.30
C ALA A 284 -12.80 -0.79 30.78
N VAL A 285 -13.33 0.28 30.22
CA VAL A 285 -13.39 0.48 28.76
C VAL A 285 -12.05 0.95 28.25
N GLY A 286 -11.50 0.27 27.25
CA GLY A 286 -10.24 0.56 26.60
C GLY A 286 -10.39 0.86 25.11
N GLY A 287 -9.28 1.26 24.49
CA GLY A 287 -9.20 1.65 23.09
C GLY A 287 -9.36 3.16 22.89
N GLN A 288 -8.94 3.62 21.72
CA GLN A 288 -8.99 5.03 21.33
C GLN A 288 -9.41 5.14 19.86
N LEU A 289 -10.18 6.16 19.51
CA LEU A 289 -10.27 6.68 18.14
C LEU A 289 -9.13 7.67 17.97
N VAL A 290 -8.41 7.62 16.86
CA VAL A 290 -7.20 8.43 16.65
C VAL A 290 -7.27 9.14 15.31
N LEU A 291 -6.94 10.44 15.30
CA LEU A 291 -6.65 11.19 14.09
C LEU A 291 -5.15 11.50 14.07
N LEU A 292 -4.41 10.79 13.22
CA LEU A 292 -3.01 11.06 12.92
C LEU A 292 -2.95 11.90 11.65
N THR A 293 -2.21 13.01 11.68
CA THR A 293 -2.13 13.95 10.57
C THR A 293 -0.69 14.32 10.26
N GLN A 294 -0.34 14.33 8.97
CA GLN A 294 0.85 14.98 8.44
C GLN A 294 0.41 16.20 7.62
N ALA A 295 1.12 17.33 7.77
CA ALA A 295 0.87 18.51 6.98
C ALA A 295 2.17 19.16 6.52
N ASP A 296 2.16 19.71 5.29
CA ASP A 296 3.26 20.51 4.76
C ASP A 296 3.41 21.79 5.60
N ALA A 297 4.54 21.94 6.31
CA ALA A 297 4.83 23.10 7.16
C ALA A 297 5.58 24.22 6.44
N SER A 298 5.90 24.05 5.15
CA SER A 298 6.66 25.05 4.37
C SER A 298 5.78 26.20 3.83
N ARG A 299 4.47 26.04 3.85
CA ARG A 299 3.54 27.07 3.37
C ARG A 299 3.42 28.22 4.35
N PRO A 300 3.27 29.48 3.90
CA PRO A 300 3.18 30.62 4.80
C PRO A 300 2.06 30.55 5.85
N ASN A 301 0.93 29.92 5.51
CA ASN A 301 -0.24 29.76 6.37
C ASN A 301 -0.43 28.30 6.85
N ALA A 302 0.63 27.49 6.84
CA ALA A 302 0.57 26.04 7.11
C ALA A 302 -0.09 25.72 8.45
N ARG A 303 0.30 26.41 9.52
CA ARG A 303 -0.29 26.20 10.85
C ARG A 303 -1.78 26.55 10.87
N GLN A 304 -2.19 27.63 10.25
CA GLN A 304 -3.59 28.03 10.17
C GLN A 304 -4.43 27.01 9.40
N LEU A 305 -3.91 26.47 8.30
CA LEU A 305 -4.59 25.41 7.54
C LEU A 305 -4.76 24.15 8.39
N LEU A 306 -3.73 23.75 9.10
CA LEU A 306 -3.79 22.58 10.01
C LEU A 306 -4.80 22.80 11.14
N ASP A 307 -4.76 23.96 11.80
CA ASP A 307 -5.70 24.27 12.89
C ASP A 307 -7.15 24.33 12.37
N SER A 308 -7.39 24.89 11.18
CA SER A 308 -8.71 24.91 10.54
C SER A 308 -9.21 23.51 10.21
N TYR A 309 -8.32 22.63 9.72
CA TYR A 309 -8.64 21.23 9.47
C TYR A 309 -9.03 20.50 10.76
N LEU A 310 -8.19 20.58 11.80
CA LEU A 310 -8.47 19.93 13.08
C LEU A 310 -9.78 20.43 13.69
N ALA A 311 -10.02 21.75 13.64
CA ALA A 311 -11.27 22.33 14.12
C ALA A 311 -12.48 21.81 13.35
N ALA A 312 -12.38 21.63 12.03
CA ALA A 312 -13.47 21.11 11.22
C ALA A 312 -13.78 19.63 11.53
N ILE A 313 -12.73 18.80 11.70
CA ILE A 313 -12.93 17.38 12.02
C ILE A 313 -13.56 17.20 13.40
N PHE A 314 -13.16 17.95 14.40
CA PHE A 314 -13.68 17.86 15.76
C PHE A 314 -14.90 18.77 16.03
N ASN A 315 -15.45 19.46 15.03
CA ASN A 315 -16.58 20.33 15.20
C ASN A 315 -17.85 19.56 15.68
N GLY A 316 -18.36 19.92 16.86
CA GLY A 316 -19.53 19.28 17.46
C GLY A 316 -19.28 17.84 17.93
N VAL A 317 -18.03 17.40 18.04
CA VAL A 317 -17.65 16.14 18.67
C VAL A 317 -17.55 16.36 20.17
N ASP A 318 -18.58 15.93 20.90
CA ASP A 318 -18.71 16.14 22.35
C ASP A 318 -17.95 15.08 23.15
N ALA A 319 -16.63 15.11 23.09
CA ALA A 319 -15.74 14.24 23.85
C ALA A 319 -14.37 14.90 24.05
N PRO A 320 -13.71 14.66 25.20
CA PRO A 320 -12.37 15.18 25.45
C PRO A 320 -11.36 14.64 24.43
N GLN A 321 -10.54 15.54 23.91
CA GLN A 321 -9.38 15.19 23.08
C GLN A 321 -8.20 14.85 23.96
N THR A 322 -7.60 13.67 23.74
CA THR A 322 -6.49 13.14 24.53
C THR A 322 -5.27 12.81 23.65
N ALA A 323 -4.17 12.45 24.27
CA ALA A 323 -3.00 11.95 23.55
C ALA A 323 -3.22 10.52 23.07
N MET A 324 -2.60 10.14 21.95
CA MET A 324 -2.54 8.76 21.48
C MET A 324 -1.58 7.95 22.35
N THR A 325 -2.10 7.25 23.33
CA THR A 325 -1.30 6.50 24.33
C THR A 325 -1.20 5.01 24.01
N ARG A 326 -1.88 4.55 22.97
CA ARG A 326 -1.90 3.15 22.55
C ARG A 326 -1.46 3.01 21.10
N ARG A 327 -0.88 1.86 20.79
CA ARG A 327 -0.64 1.44 19.41
C ARG A 327 -1.97 1.38 18.64
N SER A 328 -1.95 1.72 17.36
CA SER A 328 -3.08 1.60 16.45
C SER A 328 -2.62 1.06 15.11
N GLY A 329 -2.99 -0.17 14.79
CA GLY A 329 -2.50 -0.85 13.60
C GLY A 329 -0.98 -0.93 13.59
N GLU A 330 -0.36 -0.52 12.49
CA GLU A 330 1.09 -0.47 12.32
C GLU A 330 1.78 0.68 13.08
N HIS A 331 1.04 1.69 13.51
CA HIS A 331 1.63 2.84 14.21
C HIS A 331 1.74 2.61 15.72
N LYS A 332 2.92 2.90 16.27
CA LYS A 332 3.14 2.95 17.72
C LYS A 332 2.33 4.08 18.36
N ALA A 333 2.25 4.10 19.69
CA ALA A 333 1.75 5.26 20.42
C ALA A 333 2.58 6.52 20.09
N LEU A 334 1.91 7.66 19.93
CA LEU A 334 2.50 8.94 19.54
C LEU A 334 1.98 10.08 20.45
N PRO A 335 2.11 9.96 21.79
CA PRO A 335 1.53 10.92 22.73
C PRO A 335 2.15 12.32 22.64
N GLU A 336 3.41 12.41 22.22
CA GLU A 336 4.15 13.66 22.04
C GLU A 336 3.58 14.56 20.95
N PHE A 337 2.79 14.00 20.03
CA PHE A 337 2.19 14.74 18.91
C PHE A 337 0.75 15.18 19.16
N LYS A 338 0.24 15.13 20.39
CA LYS A 338 -1.08 15.68 20.72
C LYS A 338 -1.18 17.15 20.31
N GLU A 339 -0.18 17.93 20.63
CA GLU A 339 0.02 19.25 20.03
C GLU A 339 0.87 19.09 18.77
N PRO A 340 0.51 19.76 17.65
CA PRO A 340 1.27 19.63 16.41
C PRO A 340 2.74 20.00 16.59
N GLN A 341 3.62 19.08 16.21
CA GLN A 341 5.06 19.30 16.21
C GLN A 341 5.56 19.55 14.80
N ARG A 342 6.46 20.52 14.65
CA ARG A 342 7.16 20.83 13.40
C ARG A 342 8.49 20.08 13.37
N LEU A 343 8.72 19.26 12.34
CA LEU A 343 9.92 18.45 12.19
C LEU A 343 10.49 18.60 10.77
N PRO A 344 11.83 18.50 10.61
CA PRO A 344 12.43 18.29 9.30
C PRO A 344 11.81 17.08 8.60
N TRP A 345 11.66 17.13 7.28
CA TRP A 345 10.86 16.13 6.54
C TRP A 345 11.29 14.69 6.82
N LEU A 346 12.59 14.38 6.72
CA LEU A 346 13.07 13.00 6.91
C LEU A 346 12.88 12.52 8.36
N ASN A 347 13.13 13.38 9.35
CA ASN A 347 12.89 13.05 10.76
C ASN A 347 11.40 12.80 11.04
N GLY A 348 10.53 13.64 10.45
CA GLY A 348 9.09 13.45 10.55
C GLY A 348 8.64 12.14 9.91
N THR A 349 9.18 11.80 8.75
CA THR A 349 8.90 10.53 8.07
C THR A 349 9.27 9.33 8.94
N TYR A 350 10.42 9.36 9.61
CA TYR A 350 10.79 8.30 10.56
C TYR A 350 9.88 8.25 11.79
N SER A 351 9.45 9.41 12.29
CA SER A 351 8.64 9.50 13.51
C SER A 351 7.30 8.80 13.38
N ILE A 352 6.68 8.86 12.22
CA ILE A 352 5.36 8.25 11.93
C ILE A 352 5.46 6.97 11.11
N SER A 353 6.65 6.46 10.85
CA SER A 353 6.79 5.17 10.17
C SER A 353 6.32 4.06 11.09
N GLY A 354 5.42 3.23 10.56
CA GLY A 354 4.99 1.99 11.19
C GLY A 354 5.53 0.83 10.39
N SER A 355 6.30 -0.07 10.97
CA SER A 355 6.66 -1.33 10.33
C SER A 355 7.55 -2.21 11.18
N GLY A 356 7.80 -3.40 10.72
CA GLY A 356 8.95 -4.18 11.07
C GLY A 356 8.75 -5.31 12.05
N TRP A 357 7.53 -5.75 12.33
CA TRP A 357 7.34 -6.98 13.08
C TRP A 357 6.48 -8.01 12.36
N SER A 358 6.70 -9.26 12.73
CA SER A 358 5.89 -10.38 12.28
C SER A 358 4.62 -10.45 13.12
N GLN A 359 3.47 -10.35 12.49
CA GLN A 359 2.16 -10.43 13.15
C GLN A 359 1.13 -11.09 12.25
N ARG A 360 0.42 -12.09 12.80
CA ARG A 360 -0.74 -12.68 12.12
C ARG A 360 -1.80 -11.60 11.91
N GLY A 361 -2.36 -11.54 10.73
CA GLY A 361 -3.35 -10.53 10.44
C GLY A 361 -4.13 -10.81 9.18
N ASP A 362 -5.18 -10.02 8.99
CA ASP A 362 -5.97 -9.98 7.77
C ASP A 362 -6.32 -8.54 7.42
N TYR A 363 -6.55 -8.30 6.13
CA TYR A 363 -6.70 -6.96 5.60
C TYR A 363 -7.79 -6.91 4.54
N LYS A 364 -8.51 -5.78 4.51
CA LYS A 364 -9.47 -5.45 3.45
C LYS A 364 -9.40 -3.97 3.14
N SER A 365 -9.93 -3.56 2.00
CA SER A 365 -9.88 -2.16 1.59
C SER A 365 -11.18 -1.68 0.95
N ALA A 366 -11.31 -0.37 0.86
CA ALA A 366 -12.32 0.28 0.07
C ALA A 366 -11.82 1.65 -0.41
N TYR A 367 -12.22 2.05 -1.61
CA TYR A 367 -12.16 3.45 -2.02
C TYR A 367 -13.54 4.09 -1.87
N LEU A 368 -13.58 5.35 -1.49
CA LEU A 368 -14.80 6.12 -1.37
C LEU A 368 -14.74 7.42 -2.19
N ARG A 369 -15.77 7.65 -3.00
CA ARG A 369 -15.99 8.91 -3.72
C ARG A 369 -16.59 9.99 -2.84
N LYS A 370 -17.28 9.56 -1.78
CA LYS A 370 -17.90 10.40 -0.73
C LYS A 370 -17.63 9.77 0.63
N GLY A 371 -17.87 10.50 1.71
CA GLY A 371 -17.88 9.94 3.04
C GLY A 371 -18.84 8.75 3.15
N HIS A 372 -18.68 7.93 4.17
CA HIS A 372 -19.60 6.86 4.48
C HIS A 372 -21.05 7.36 4.60
N THR A 373 -22.00 6.58 4.13
CA THR A 373 -23.42 6.82 4.38
C THR A 373 -23.75 6.66 5.88
N ALA A 374 -24.90 7.16 6.31
CA ALA A 374 -25.35 7.00 7.69
C ALA A 374 -25.44 5.52 8.10
N GLU A 375 -25.91 4.65 7.20
CA GLU A 375 -26.01 3.20 7.42
C GLU A 375 -24.61 2.57 7.57
N GLN A 376 -23.64 2.97 6.75
CA GLN A 376 -22.26 2.50 6.83
C GLN A 376 -21.57 2.94 8.13
N ILE A 377 -21.81 4.18 8.58
CA ILE A 377 -21.31 4.68 9.86
C ILE A 377 -21.93 3.90 11.02
N ALA A 378 -23.25 3.69 10.99
CA ALA A 378 -23.97 2.93 12.02
C ALA A 378 -23.47 1.48 12.11
N ALA A 379 -23.26 0.81 10.97
CA ALA A 379 -22.69 -0.53 10.93
C ALA A 379 -21.27 -0.56 11.50
N THR A 380 -20.42 0.41 11.12
CA THR A 380 -19.05 0.53 11.63
C THR A 380 -19.05 0.72 13.15
N TYR A 381 -19.87 1.62 13.68
CA TYR A 381 -20.01 1.83 15.12
C TYR A 381 -20.43 0.55 15.84
N LYS A 382 -21.50 -0.09 15.37
CA LYS A 382 -22.03 -1.33 15.96
C LYS A 382 -20.94 -2.39 16.10
N TRP A 383 -20.18 -2.67 15.06
CA TRP A 383 -19.16 -3.70 15.06
C TRP A 383 -17.91 -3.33 15.89
N LEU A 384 -17.53 -2.06 15.92
CA LEU A 384 -16.40 -1.61 16.73
C LEU A 384 -16.76 -1.44 18.21
N ALA A 385 -18.02 -1.16 18.55
CA ALA A 385 -18.47 -0.95 19.92
C ALA A 385 -18.90 -2.23 20.66
N THR A 386 -19.23 -3.32 19.95
CA THR A 386 -19.72 -4.57 20.57
C THR A 386 -18.72 -5.17 21.55
N GLU A 387 -19.20 -5.78 22.65
CA GLU A 387 -18.37 -6.45 23.66
C GLU A 387 -18.10 -7.92 23.35
N GLU A 388 -18.89 -8.53 22.46
CA GLU A 388 -18.78 -9.96 22.10
C GLU A 388 -17.43 -10.32 21.47
N TYR A 389 -16.80 -9.38 20.81
CA TYR A 389 -15.45 -9.51 20.24
C TYR A 389 -14.52 -8.50 20.90
N ASN A 390 -13.58 -8.98 21.72
CA ASN A 390 -12.74 -8.14 22.56
C ASN A 390 -11.27 -8.20 22.13
N ASN A 391 -10.98 -7.64 20.94
CA ASN A 391 -9.63 -7.56 20.37
C ASN A 391 -9.28 -6.11 20.01
N GLY A 392 -8.39 -5.49 20.77
CA GLY A 392 -7.96 -4.10 20.58
C GLY A 392 -7.08 -3.87 19.36
N ASP A 393 -6.60 -4.93 18.71
CA ASP A 393 -5.79 -4.86 17.50
C ASP A 393 -6.62 -5.01 16.22
N ALA A 394 -7.90 -4.69 16.28
CA ALA A 394 -8.80 -4.60 15.15
C ALA A 394 -9.20 -3.14 14.91
N LEU A 395 -9.24 -2.70 13.66
CA LEU A 395 -9.61 -1.33 13.29
C LEU A 395 -10.03 -1.21 11.82
N VAL A 396 -10.67 -0.09 11.52
CA VAL A 396 -10.70 0.47 10.16
C VAL A 396 -10.03 1.83 10.17
N GLN A 397 -9.16 2.05 9.21
CA GLN A 397 -8.45 3.31 9.00
C GLN A 397 -8.98 3.97 7.75
N LEU A 398 -9.42 5.24 7.87
CA LEU A 398 -9.85 6.07 6.75
C LEU A 398 -8.69 7.00 6.41
N ASP A 399 -8.11 6.81 5.24
CA ASP A 399 -6.97 7.58 4.76
C ASP A 399 -7.43 8.66 3.78
N SER A 400 -6.83 9.82 3.89
CA SER A 400 -6.99 10.90 2.91
C SER A 400 -6.63 10.43 1.50
N TYR A 401 -7.41 10.84 0.51
CA TYR A 401 -7.15 10.57 -0.91
C TYR A 401 -7.52 11.81 -1.73
N GLY A 402 -7.52 11.74 -3.05
CA GLY A 402 -7.93 12.86 -3.90
C GLY A 402 -6.82 13.88 -4.16
N CYS A 403 -7.19 15.12 -4.39
CA CYS A 403 -6.30 16.22 -4.78
C CYS A 403 -5.45 15.86 -6.01
N GLN A 404 -4.12 15.91 -5.94
CA GLN A 404 -3.25 15.62 -7.09
C GLN A 404 -3.37 14.18 -7.61
N ILE A 405 -3.83 13.24 -6.80
CA ILE A 405 -4.15 11.89 -7.29
C ILE A 405 -5.22 11.95 -8.39
N ASN A 406 -6.23 12.79 -8.20
CA ASN A 406 -7.37 12.95 -9.11
C ASN A 406 -7.09 13.90 -10.28
N ALA A 407 -5.89 14.50 -10.36
CA ALA A 407 -5.43 15.26 -11.53
C ALA A 407 -5.04 14.35 -12.72
N VAL A 408 -4.87 13.05 -12.48
CA VAL A 408 -4.52 12.04 -13.49
C VAL A 408 -5.79 11.32 -13.93
N GLY A 409 -5.95 11.10 -15.23
CA GLY A 409 -7.11 10.41 -15.78
C GLY A 409 -7.16 8.92 -15.40
N ALA A 410 -8.36 8.37 -15.24
CA ALA A 410 -8.58 6.99 -14.79
C ALA A 410 -7.98 5.90 -15.71
N GLY A 411 -7.69 6.21 -16.97
CA GLY A 411 -7.07 5.29 -17.94
C GLY A 411 -5.58 5.56 -18.19
N ASP A 412 -5.03 6.66 -17.68
CA ASP A 412 -3.64 7.06 -17.92
C ASP A 412 -2.65 6.12 -17.24
N THR A 413 -3.06 5.52 -16.14
CA THR A 413 -2.35 4.46 -15.41
C THR A 413 -3.29 3.29 -15.16
N ALA A 414 -2.76 2.18 -14.68
CA ALA A 414 -3.58 1.01 -14.33
C ALA A 414 -4.29 1.15 -12.96
N VAL A 415 -4.08 2.27 -12.23
CA VAL A 415 -4.88 2.64 -11.05
C VAL A 415 -6.11 3.42 -11.51
N PRO A 416 -7.32 2.85 -11.48
CA PRO A 416 -8.51 3.50 -12.02
C PRO A 416 -9.23 4.42 -11.03
N GLN A 417 -8.87 4.39 -9.74
CA GLN A 417 -9.51 5.21 -8.70
C GLN A 417 -8.91 6.61 -8.72
N ARG A 418 -9.46 7.48 -9.59
CA ARG A 418 -8.98 8.86 -9.81
C ARG A 418 -10.06 9.93 -9.53
N ASP A 419 -11.13 9.54 -8.85
CA ASP A 419 -12.21 10.44 -8.38
C ASP A 419 -12.66 10.12 -6.95
N SER A 420 -11.92 9.28 -6.25
CA SER A 420 -12.14 8.99 -4.84
C SER A 420 -11.53 10.07 -3.94
N VAL A 421 -12.07 10.23 -2.75
CA VAL A 421 -11.61 11.20 -1.74
C VAL A 421 -11.06 10.54 -0.48
N LEU A 422 -11.38 9.27 -0.26
CA LEU A 422 -10.88 8.43 0.82
C LEU A 422 -10.45 7.06 0.31
N LYS A 423 -9.46 6.47 0.98
CA LYS A 423 -9.06 5.07 0.83
C LYS A 423 -9.02 4.44 2.21
N LEU A 424 -9.68 3.31 2.38
CA LEU A 424 -9.81 2.65 3.66
C LEU A 424 -8.95 1.41 3.73
N GLN A 425 -8.36 1.19 4.91
CA GLN A 425 -7.69 -0.05 5.27
C GLN A 425 -8.34 -0.64 6.51
N TYR A 426 -8.99 -1.78 6.35
CA TYR A 426 -9.45 -2.62 7.45
C TYR A 426 -8.29 -3.51 7.87
N GLN A 427 -8.09 -3.67 9.18
CA GLN A 427 -6.97 -4.40 9.74
C GLN A 427 -7.44 -5.19 10.96
N VAL A 428 -6.97 -6.41 11.09
CA VAL A 428 -7.13 -7.21 12.30
C VAL A 428 -5.86 -8.02 12.54
N TYR A 429 -5.40 -8.02 13.78
CA TYR A 429 -4.19 -8.72 14.19
C TYR A 429 -4.47 -9.61 15.40
N TRP A 430 -3.71 -10.71 15.50
CA TRP A 430 -3.74 -11.63 16.63
C TRP A 430 -2.45 -12.43 16.68
N THR A 431 -2.26 -13.24 17.73
CA THR A 431 -1.00 -13.99 17.96
C THR A 431 -1.18 -15.49 17.81
N ASP A 432 -2.24 -16.06 18.39
CA ASP A 432 -2.45 -17.50 18.45
C ASP A 432 -3.05 -18.04 17.13
N PRO A 433 -2.36 -18.96 16.43
CA PRO A 433 -2.90 -19.60 15.23
C PRO A 433 -4.24 -20.33 15.47
N ALA A 434 -4.50 -20.81 16.68
CA ALA A 434 -5.74 -21.49 17.02
C ALA A 434 -6.96 -20.56 16.97
N GLU A 435 -6.76 -19.26 17.03
CA GLU A 435 -7.80 -18.23 16.97
C GLU A 435 -8.07 -17.71 15.54
N ASP A 436 -7.36 -18.20 14.53
CA ASP A 436 -7.51 -17.72 13.14
C ASP A 436 -8.98 -17.65 12.70
N ALA A 437 -9.71 -18.74 12.86
CA ALA A 437 -11.12 -18.82 12.42
C ALA A 437 -12.00 -17.76 13.10
N ARG A 438 -11.81 -17.51 14.40
CA ARG A 438 -12.56 -16.53 15.18
C ARG A 438 -12.34 -15.11 14.68
N HIS A 439 -11.06 -14.74 14.47
CA HIS A 439 -10.71 -13.39 14.03
C HIS A 439 -11.12 -13.13 12.58
N LEU A 440 -10.92 -14.11 11.70
CA LEU A 440 -11.35 -14.03 10.30
C LEU A 440 -12.86 -13.92 10.17
N GLN A 441 -13.62 -14.71 10.93
CA GLN A 441 -15.08 -14.66 10.88
C GLN A 441 -15.62 -13.29 11.31
N TRP A 442 -15.13 -12.76 12.44
CA TRP A 442 -15.53 -11.43 12.89
C TRP A 442 -15.20 -10.36 11.85
N PHE A 443 -14.02 -10.40 11.31
CA PHE A 443 -13.52 -9.43 10.37
C PHE A 443 -14.30 -9.42 9.04
N ARG A 444 -14.59 -10.60 8.51
CA ARG A 444 -15.43 -10.80 7.32
C ARG A 444 -16.85 -10.29 7.54
N ASN A 445 -17.42 -10.59 8.67
CA ASN A 445 -18.77 -10.14 9.02
C ASN A 445 -18.83 -8.62 9.21
N PHE A 446 -17.82 -8.03 9.83
CA PHE A 446 -17.71 -6.57 9.98
C PHE A 446 -17.68 -5.89 8.61
N TYR A 447 -16.76 -6.28 7.75
CA TYR A 447 -16.62 -5.70 6.41
C TYR A 447 -17.91 -5.89 5.58
N SER A 448 -18.47 -7.08 5.56
CA SER A 448 -19.72 -7.38 4.86
C SER A 448 -20.90 -6.54 5.36
N ALA A 449 -20.99 -6.28 6.67
CA ALA A 449 -22.05 -5.45 7.25
C ALA A 449 -21.96 -3.99 6.81
N VAL A 450 -20.75 -3.44 6.71
CA VAL A 450 -20.55 -2.05 6.24
C VAL A 450 -21.01 -1.88 4.79
N TYR A 451 -20.75 -2.88 3.94
CA TYR A 451 -21.10 -2.85 2.51
C TYR A 451 -22.30 -3.73 2.16
N ALA A 452 -23.21 -3.97 3.12
CA ALA A 452 -24.37 -4.84 2.92
C ALA A 452 -25.26 -4.41 1.75
N SER A 453 -25.42 -3.11 1.52
CA SER A 453 -26.24 -2.57 0.42
C SER A 453 -25.70 -2.89 -0.98
N THR A 454 -24.44 -3.30 -1.09
CA THR A 454 -23.77 -3.62 -2.35
C THR A 454 -23.25 -5.06 -2.41
N GLY A 455 -23.82 -5.96 -1.62
CA GLY A 455 -23.47 -7.38 -1.63
C GLY A 455 -22.25 -7.74 -0.80
N GLY A 456 -21.92 -6.93 0.21
CA GLY A 456 -20.84 -7.17 1.17
C GLY A 456 -19.46 -6.70 0.73
N VAL A 457 -19.35 -6.00 -0.40
CA VAL A 457 -18.12 -5.43 -0.96
C VAL A 457 -18.38 -4.03 -1.52
N PRO A 458 -17.36 -3.14 -1.60
CA PRO A 458 -17.53 -1.75 -2.03
C PRO A 458 -17.62 -1.64 -3.57
N VAL A 459 -18.74 -2.07 -4.14
CA VAL A 459 -18.98 -1.98 -5.59
C VAL A 459 -18.87 -0.54 -6.07
N PRO A 460 -18.20 -0.25 -7.20
CA PRO A 460 -18.15 1.09 -7.78
C PRO A 460 -19.56 1.66 -8.04
N ASN A 461 -19.87 2.77 -7.36
CA ASN A 461 -21.12 3.50 -7.46
C ASN A 461 -20.91 4.98 -7.11
N ALA A 462 -21.94 5.73 -6.73
CA ALA A 462 -21.82 7.14 -6.34
C ALA A 462 -21.05 7.37 -5.02
N VAL A 463 -20.92 6.35 -4.17
CA VAL A 463 -20.29 6.44 -2.84
C VAL A 463 -19.00 5.63 -2.78
N THR A 464 -19.07 4.34 -3.11
CA THR A 464 -17.94 3.39 -3.07
C THR A 464 -17.29 3.24 -4.44
N ASP A 465 -16.00 2.82 -4.48
CA ASP A 465 -15.22 2.80 -5.71
C ASP A 465 -14.24 1.62 -5.81
N GLY A 466 -14.63 0.48 -5.30
CA GLY A 466 -13.82 -0.74 -5.35
C GLY A 466 -12.74 -0.81 -4.30
N CYS A 467 -11.70 -1.59 -4.58
CA CYS A 467 -10.64 -1.97 -3.63
C CYS A 467 -9.25 -1.67 -4.17
N TYR A 468 -8.28 -1.63 -3.26
CA TYR A 468 -6.86 -1.36 -3.57
C TYR A 468 -6.09 -2.68 -3.76
N VAL A 469 -5.43 -2.82 -4.91
CA VAL A 469 -4.72 -4.05 -5.28
C VAL A 469 -3.57 -4.40 -4.33
N ASN A 470 -2.91 -3.42 -3.71
CA ASN A 470 -1.85 -3.66 -2.73
C ASN A 470 -2.36 -3.97 -1.32
N TYR A 471 -3.67 -3.93 -1.11
CA TYR A 471 -4.33 -4.54 0.03
C TYR A 471 -5.13 -5.75 -0.46
N PRO A 472 -4.43 -6.79 -0.99
CA PRO A 472 -5.09 -7.92 -1.62
C PRO A 472 -5.96 -8.66 -0.62
N ASP A 473 -7.12 -9.12 -1.11
CA ASP A 473 -8.15 -9.79 -0.33
C ASP A 473 -8.78 -10.89 -1.20
N VAL A 474 -8.41 -12.13 -0.94
CA VAL A 474 -8.91 -13.28 -1.72
C VAL A 474 -10.41 -13.52 -1.53
N ASP A 475 -11.00 -13.01 -0.46
CA ASP A 475 -12.44 -13.12 -0.21
C ASP A 475 -13.27 -12.43 -1.31
N LEU A 476 -12.70 -11.42 -1.99
CA LEU A 476 -13.36 -10.75 -3.12
C LEU A 476 -13.64 -11.69 -4.31
N SER A 477 -12.89 -12.80 -4.42
CA SER A 477 -13.09 -13.83 -5.44
C SER A 477 -14.02 -14.98 -4.99
N ASP A 478 -14.43 -14.98 -3.73
CA ASP A 478 -15.27 -16.04 -3.15
C ASP A 478 -16.73 -15.58 -3.08
N PRO A 479 -17.67 -16.28 -3.74
CA PRO A 479 -19.10 -15.92 -3.71
C PRO A 479 -19.73 -16.02 -2.32
N SER A 480 -19.08 -16.68 -1.36
CA SER A 480 -19.51 -16.69 0.03
C SER A 480 -19.37 -15.32 0.70
N PHE A 481 -18.43 -14.51 0.24
CA PHE A 481 -18.11 -13.19 0.77
C PHE A 481 -18.46 -12.05 -0.17
N ASN A 482 -18.16 -12.19 -1.47
CA ASN A 482 -18.62 -11.26 -2.50
C ASN A 482 -19.96 -11.76 -3.08
N LYS A 483 -21.05 -11.26 -2.52
CA LYS A 483 -22.43 -11.57 -2.95
C LYS A 483 -22.94 -10.62 -4.03
N SER A 484 -22.11 -9.71 -4.51
CA SER A 484 -22.44 -8.82 -5.63
C SER A 484 -22.30 -9.55 -6.97
N THR A 485 -22.76 -8.92 -8.04
CA THR A 485 -22.53 -9.39 -9.43
C THR A 485 -21.21 -8.88 -10.00
N VAL A 486 -20.43 -8.08 -9.23
CA VAL A 486 -19.19 -7.45 -9.67
C VAL A 486 -18.01 -8.34 -9.31
N PRO A 487 -17.22 -8.81 -10.30
CA PRO A 487 -16.07 -9.66 -10.01
C PRO A 487 -14.94 -8.90 -9.34
N TRP A 488 -14.07 -9.63 -8.61
CA TRP A 488 -12.90 -9.09 -7.92
C TRP A 488 -12.01 -8.22 -8.82
N SER A 489 -11.86 -8.62 -10.07
CA SER A 489 -11.03 -7.90 -11.04
C SER A 489 -11.58 -6.51 -11.37
N THR A 490 -12.90 -6.34 -11.39
CA THR A 490 -13.54 -5.04 -11.56
C THR A 490 -13.42 -4.19 -10.29
N LEU A 491 -13.45 -4.80 -9.10
CA LEU A 491 -13.25 -4.08 -7.84
C LEU A 491 -11.85 -3.44 -7.77
N TYR A 492 -10.82 -4.10 -8.31
CA TYR A 492 -9.47 -3.54 -8.37
C TYR A 492 -9.24 -2.64 -9.58
N TYR A 493 -9.65 -3.07 -10.78
CA TYR A 493 -9.14 -2.51 -12.03
C TYR A 493 -10.22 -1.86 -12.91
N LYS A 494 -11.50 -1.99 -12.55
CA LYS A 494 -12.63 -1.49 -13.37
C LYS A 494 -12.48 -1.93 -14.84
N ALA A 495 -12.68 -1.01 -15.79
CA ALA A 495 -12.54 -1.27 -17.22
C ALA A 495 -11.08 -1.59 -17.66
N GLY A 496 -10.09 -1.26 -16.85
CA GLY A 496 -8.67 -1.51 -17.14
C GLY A 496 -8.29 -2.99 -17.20
N TYR A 497 -9.08 -3.87 -16.58
CA TYR A 497 -8.77 -5.29 -16.52
C TYR A 497 -8.65 -5.96 -17.90
N ALA A 498 -9.49 -5.59 -18.86
CA ALA A 498 -9.41 -6.11 -20.23
C ALA A 498 -8.04 -5.83 -20.89
N ARG A 499 -7.49 -4.63 -20.67
CA ARG A 499 -6.15 -4.27 -21.17
C ARG A 499 -5.06 -5.04 -20.43
N LEU A 500 -5.18 -5.24 -19.12
CA LEU A 500 -4.24 -6.05 -18.34
C LEU A 500 -4.19 -7.50 -18.86
N ARG A 501 -5.32 -8.10 -19.22
CA ARG A 501 -5.38 -9.44 -19.84
C ARG A 501 -4.66 -9.49 -21.19
N GLN A 502 -4.79 -8.46 -22.03
CA GLN A 502 -4.06 -8.39 -23.30
C GLN A 502 -2.53 -8.32 -23.06
N VAL A 503 -2.08 -7.55 -22.05
CA VAL A 503 -0.69 -7.51 -21.66
C VAL A 503 -0.22 -8.87 -21.14
N LYS A 504 -1.02 -9.54 -20.32
CA LYS A 504 -0.75 -10.89 -19.80
C LYS A 504 -0.55 -11.88 -20.95
N ALA A 505 -1.46 -11.91 -21.89
CA ALA A 505 -1.37 -12.81 -23.06
C ALA A 505 -0.12 -12.56 -23.92
N LYS A 506 0.33 -11.30 -24.00
CA LYS A 506 1.53 -10.93 -24.79
C LYS A 506 2.83 -11.26 -24.08
N TYR A 507 2.94 -10.99 -22.77
CA TYR A 507 4.22 -11.03 -22.04
C TYR A 507 4.39 -12.23 -21.11
N ASP A 508 3.31 -12.93 -20.79
CA ASP A 508 3.34 -14.20 -20.05
C ASP A 508 2.34 -15.22 -20.64
N PRO A 509 2.48 -15.56 -21.93
CA PRO A 509 1.52 -16.42 -22.65
C PRO A 509 1.46 -17.85 -22.08
N ARG A 510 2.43 -18.26 -21.29
CA ARG A 510 2.48 -19.57 -20.63
C ARG A 510 1.96 -19.53 -19.18
N ASN A 511 1.49 -18.37 -18.71
CA ASN A 511 1.03 -18.16 -17.34
C ASN A 511 2.03 -18.67 -16.28
N VAL A 512 3.30 -18.32 -16.47
CA VAL A 512 4.40 -18.66 -15.55
C VAL A 512 4.24 -17.90 -14.22
N PHE A 513 3.89 -16.62 -14.31
CA PHE A 513 3.75 -15.72 -13.17
C PHE A 513 2.29 -15.63 -12.75
N ARG A 514 1.91 -16.38 -11.72
CA ARG A 514 0.54 -16.48 -11.26
C ARG A 514 0.42 -16.64 -9.75
N HIS A 515 -0.67 -16.13 -9.23
CA HIS A 515 -1.15 -16.32 -7.87
C HIS A 515 -2.68 -16.32 -7.87
N ARG A 516 -3.32 -16.45 -6.70
CA ARG A 516 -4.79 -16.63 -6.59
C ARG A 516 -5.61 -15.50 -7.19
N GLN A 517 -5.09 -14.27 -7.25
CA GLN A 517 -5.72 -13.11 -7.89
C GLN A 517 -4.82 -12.47 -8.94
N SER A 518 -3.97 -13.24 -9.60
CA SER A 518 -3.20 -12.73 -10.74
C SER A 518 -4.11 -12.45 -11.94
N VAL A 519 -3.65 -11.54 -12.78
CA VAL A 519 -4.33 -11.26 -14.06
C VAL A 519 -4.40 -12.54 -14.88
N GLU A 520 -5.58 -12.87 -15.35
CA GLU A 520 -5.87 -14.09 -16.15
C GLU A 520 -5.47 -13.92 -17.62
N LEU A 521 -5.22 -15.04 -18.32
CA LEU A 521 -5.00 -15.08 -19.77
C LEU A 521 -6.27 -14.72 -20.57
#